data_92926fdd47f251414e8e1dffc71204e5
#
_entry.id   92926fdd47f251414e8e1dffc71204e5
#
_cell.length_a   1.000
_cell.length_b   1.000
_cell.length_c   1.000
_cell.angle_alpha   90.00
_cell.angle_beta   90.00
_cell.angle_gamma   90.00
#
_symmetry.space_group_name_H-M   'P 1'
#
loop_
_entity.id
_entity.type
_entity.pdbx_description
1 polymer ?
#
loop_
_entity_poly.entity_id
_entity_poly.type
_entity_poly.pdbx_seq_one_letter_code
_entity_poly.pdbx_strand_id
1 'polypeptide(L)'
;LLTNTNQSVAFNRSFAREGAISIDGVYFNPAGVVFLGDGVHISLSIQNVYQTREITSSFSVPAFANTPYEYPFKLNGGAEDGSKFYKGKASAPILPSFQVAYNKGNWSLQAGFGLTGGGGKATFNSGLPSFERQVSLLPALINQQLPTFAQLLGQQETPATSYSLQSYMSGQQYDFG
;
A
#
# COMPACT_ATOMS: atom_id res chain seq x y z
N LEU A 1 1.92 -3.49 0.05
CA LEU A 1 2.24 -4.70 -0.73
C LEU A 1 2.14 -4.35 -2.22
N LEU A 2 3.25 -3.91 -2.82
CA LEU A 2 3.28 -3.58 -4.24
C LEU A 2 3.69 -4.79 -5.09
N THR A 3 4.52 -5.65 -4.52
CA THR A 3 5.02 -6.85 -5.20
C THR A 3 4.93 -8.04 -4.24
N ASN A 4 4.48 -9.16 -4.75
CA ASN A 4 4.47 -10.42 -4.03
C ASN A 4 5.14 -11.48 -4.90
N THR A 5 6.39 -11.82 -4.58
CA THR A 5 7.18 -12.84 -5.26
C THR A 5 7.12 -14.19 -4.54
N ASN A 6 6.42 -14.25 -3.41
CA ASN A 6 6.33 -15.44 -2.59
C ASN A 6 5.24 -16.39 -3.11
N GLN A 7 5.53 -17.11 -4.17
CA GLN A 7 4.64 -18.10 -4.77
C GLN A 7 4.68 -19.47 -4.07
N SER A 8 5.59 -19.64 -3.08
CA SER A 8 5.75 -20.86 -2.31
C SER A 8 6.21 -20.56 -0.90
N VAL A 9 5.76 -21.35 0.08
CA VAL A 9 6.23 -21.26 1.47
C VAL A 9 7.74 -21.51 1.59
N ALA A 10 8.33 -22.23 0.65
CA ALA A 10 9.77 -22.50 0.61
C ALA A 10 10.60 -21.24 0.39
N PHE A 11 10.03 -20.18 -0.23
CA PHE A 11 10.67 -18.89 -0.39
C PHE A 11 11.08 -18.25 0.95
N ASN A 12 10.34 -18.49 2.01
CA ASN A 12 10.69 -17.97 3.34
C ASN A 12 11.98 -18.57 3.92
N ARG A 13 12.38 -19.72 3.42
CA ARG A 13 13.65 -20.37 3.83
C ARG A 13 14.82 -20.02 2.93
N SER A 14 14.55 -19.74 1.67
CA SER A 14 15.57 -19.43 0.68
C SER A 14 14.94 -18.49 -0.36
N PHE A 15 15.38 -17.25 -0.39
CA PHE A 15 14.89 -16.23 -1.31
C PHE A 15 15.40 -16.41 -2.74
N ALA A 16 16.55 -17.08 -2.92
CA ALA A 16 17.08 -17.45 -4.22
C ALA A 16 16.53 -18.83 -4.59
N ARG A 17 15.42 -18.82 -5.36
CA ARG A 17 14.72 -20.05 -5.77
C ARG A 17 15.07 -20.51 -7.18
N GLU A 18 15.74 -19.67 -7.97
CA GLU A 18 16.05 -19.92 -9.38
C GLU A 18 16.91 -21.16 -9.61
N GLY A 19 17.75 -21.51 -8.65
CA GLY A 19 18.57 -22.73 -8.68
C GLY A 19 17.96 -23.93 -7.98
N ALA A 20 16.78 -23.79 -7.38
CA ALA A 20 16.17 -24.88 -6.63
C ALA A 20 15.38 -25.83 -7.55
N ILE A 21 15.60 -27.13 -7.38
CA ILE A 21 14.79 -28.17 -8.03
C ILE A 21 13.63 -28.47 -7.09
N SER A 22 12.48 -27.85 -7.36
CA SER A 22 11.26 -27.97 -6.55
C SER A 22 10.05 -27.61 -7.39
N ILE A 23 8.86 -27.93 -6.94
CA ILE A 23 7.60 -27.63 -7.69
C ILE A 23 7.38 -26.13 -7.87
N ASP A 24 7.89 -25.28 -6.99
CA ASP A 24 7.86 -23.83 -7.16
C ASP A 24 8.74 -23.34 -8.33
N GLY A 25 9.54 -24.23 -8.92
CA GLY A 25 10.21 -24.02 -10.20
C GLY A 25 9.27 -23.69 -11.34
N VAL A 26 8.00 -24.10 -11.28
CA VAL A 26 6.97 -23.68 -12.27
C VAL A 26 6.95 -22.15 -12.43
N TYR A 27 7.24 -21.43 -11.37
CA TYR A 27 7.37 -19.97 -11.38
C TYR A 27 8.83 -19.49 -11.49
N PHE A 28 9.74 -20.06 -10.67
CA PHE A 28 11.09 -19.54 -10.52
C PHE A 28 12.11 -20.16 -11.50
N ASN A 29 11.94 -21.45 -11.85
CA ASN A 29 12.89 -22.21 -12.69
C ASN A 29 12.18 -23.33 -13.44
N PRO A 30 11.38 -23.01 -14.48
CA PRO A 30 10.63 -24.03 -15.23
C PRO A 30 11.49 -25.17 -15.80
N ALA A 31 12.71 -24.86 -16.23
CA ALA A 31 13.65 -25.86 -16.73
C ALA A 31 14.09 -26.87 -15.66
N GLY A 32 14.12 -26.45 -14.39
CA GLY A 32 14.48 -27.31 -13.26
C GLY A 32 13.41 -28.32 -12.88
N VAL A 33 12.14 -28.04 -13.23
CA VAL A 33 11.01 -28.89 -12.81
C VAL A 33 11.06 -30.28 -13.42
N VAL A 34 11.65 -30.45 -14.60
CA VAL A 34 11.82 -31.76 -15.24
C VAL A 34 12.63 -32.74 -14.38
N PHE A 35 13.51 -32.22 -13.51
CA PHE A 35 14.36 -33.04 -12.62
C PHE A 35 13.66 -33.49 -11.32
N LEU A 36 12.39 -33.15 -11.11
CA LEU A 36 11.61 -33.67 -10.00
C LEU A 36 11.29 -35.19 -10.12
N GLY A 37 11.55 -35.78 -11.29
CA GLY A 37 11.20 -37.15 -11.58
C GLY A 37 9.83 -37.27 -12.24
N ASP A 38 9.55 -38.50 -12.78
CA ASP A 38 8.30 -38.76 -13.47
C ASP A 38 7.09 -38.73 -12.53
N GLY A 39 5.98 -38.22 -13.01
CA GLY A 39 4.72 -38.19 -12.29
C GLY A 39 4.05 -36.83 -12.24
N VAL A 40 3.02 -36.74 -11.42
CA VAL A 40 2.27 -35.51 -11.19
C VAL A 40 2.77 -34.85 -9.89
N HIS A 41 3.15 -33.59 -10.00
CA HIS A 41 3.58 -32.77 -8.88
C HIS A 41 2.60 -31.61 -8.70
N ILE A 42 2.11 -31.40 -7.49
CA ILE A 42 1.12 -30.37 -7.17
C ILE A 42 1.57 -29.61 -5.93
N SER A 43 1.44 -28.28 -5.98
CA SER A 43 1.62 -27.41 -4.82
C SER A 43 0.46 -26.44 -4.70
N LEU A 44 -0.06 -26.31 -3.48
CA LEU A 44 -0.99 -25.27 -3.09
C LEU A 44 -0.40 -24.52 -1.92
N SER A 45 -0.25 -23.21 -2.06
CA SER A 45 0.21 -22.34 -0.98
C SER A 45 -0.83 -21.26 -0.70
N ILE A 46 -1.07 -21.01 0.56
CA ILE A 46 -1.96 -19.95 1.05
C ILE A 46 -1.16 -19.09 2.02
N GLN A 47 -1.20 -17.79 1.81
CA GLN A 47 -0.51 -16.83 2.65
C GLN A 47 -1.51 -15.84 3.24
N ASN A 48 -1.26 -15.44 4.47
CA ASN A 48 -1.90 -14.30 5.11
C ASN A 48 -0.84 -13.21 5.28
N VAL A 49 -1.12 -12.02 4.76
CA VAL A 49 -0.20 -10.89 4.84
C VAL A 49 -0.85 -9.72 5.54
N TYR A 50 -0.16 -9.24 6.55
CA TYR A 50 -0.52 -8.02 7.27
C TYR A 50 0.69 -7.08 7.28
N GLN A 51 0.46 -5.83 6.89
CA GLN A 51 1.50 -4.81 6.84
C GLN A 51 0.99 -3.51 7.47
N THR A 52 1.84 -2.90 8.28
CA THR A 52 1.66 -1.52 8.73
C THR A 52 2.68 -0.62 8.03
N ARG A 53 2.27 0.61 7.74
CA ARG A 53 3.15 1.65 7.22
C ARG A 53 3.01 2.89 8.08
N GLU A 54 4.12 3.39 8.56
CA GLU A 54 4.21 4.59 9.38
C GLU A 54 4.96 5.66 8.59
N ILE A 55 4.39 6.84 8.53
CA ILE A 55 4.92 7.96 7.78
C ILE A 55 4.85 9.18 8.70
N THR A 56 5.96 9.86 8.89
CA THR A 56 5.98 11.20 9.50
C THR A 56 6.26 12.20 8.39
N SER A 57 5.46 13.23 8.30
CA SER A 57 5.63 14.30 7.32
C SER A 57 5.33 15.63 7.94
N SER A 58 6.07 16.66 7.55
CA SER A 58 5.83 18.05 7.93
C SER A 58 5.40 18.86 6.72
N PHE A 59 4.60 19.89 7.00
CA PHE A 59 4.16 20.83 5.96
C PHE A 59 4.02 22.22 6.54
N SER A 60 4.68 23.18 5.92
CA SER A 60 4.55 24.60 6.21
C SER A 60 4.21 25.38 4.97
N VAL A 61 3.53 26.48 5.13
CA VAL A 61 3.15 27.39 4.04
C VAL A 61 3.81 28.74 4.30
N PRO A 62 4.93 29.07 3.63
CA PRO A 62 5.65 30.32 3.87
C PRO A 62 4.81 31.60 3.68
N ALA A 63 3.81 31.53 2.80
CA ALA A 63 2.87 32.65 2.59
C ALA A 63 2.01 32.97 3.83
N PHE A 64 1.89 32.04 4.78
CA PHE A 64 1.15 32.20 6.02
C PHE A 64 2.07 32.28 7.26
N ALA A 65 3.36 32.57 7.05
CA ALA A 65 4.32 32.69 8.14
C ALA A 65 3.82 33.67 9.23
N ASN A 66 4.06 33.30 10.49
CA ASN A 66 3.60 34.04 11.67
C ASN A 66 2.07 34.14 11.81
N THR A 67 1.30 33.31 11.12
CA THR A 67 -0.14 33.15 11.30
C THR A 67 -0.45 31.77 11.88
N PRO A 68 -1.66 31.55 12.46
CA PRO A 68 -2.08 30.22 12.91
C PRO A 68 -2.15 29.18 11.80
N TYR A 69 -2.07 29.59 10.55
CA TYR A 69 -2.21 28.73 9.35
C TYR A 69 -0.87 28.39 8.69
N GLU A 70 0.25 28.80 9.28
CA GLU A 70 1.60 28.46 8.79
C GLU A 70 1.80 26.94 8.71
N TYR A 71 1.21 26.21 9.64
CA TYR A 71 1.29 24.75 9.75
C TYR A 71 -0.10 24.09 9.61
N PRO A 72 -0.63 23.93 8.39
CA PRO A 72 -2.02 23.50 8.21
C PRO A 72 -2.36 22.13 8.78
N PHE A 73 -1.38 21.23 8.93
CA PHE A 73 -1.60 19.91 9.54
C PHE A 73 -2.05 19.99 11.00
N LYS A 74 -1.78 21.09 11.71
CA LYS A 74 -2.29 21.34 13.07
C LYS A 74 -3.81 21.27 13.12
N LEU A 75 -4.51 21.68 12.09
CA LEU A 75 -5.96 21.66 12.01
C LEU A 75 -6.55 20.24 11.95
N ASN A 76 -5.70 19.23 11.72
CA ASN A 76 -6.08 17.81 11.68
C ASN A 76 -5.15 16.96 12.55
N GLY A 77 -4.85 17.39 13.76
CA GLY A 77 -4.07 16.62 14.72
C GLY A 77 -2.56 16.55 14.45
N GLY A 78 -2.01 17.46 13.67
CA GLY A 78 -0.57 17.66 13.56
C GLY A 78 0.00 18.39 14.78
N ALA A 79 1.32 18.30 14.98
CA ALA A 79 2.06 18.95 16.03
C ALA A 79 2.28 20.45 15.74
N GLU A 80 2.72 21.19 16.74
CA GLU A 80 2.98 22.64 16.66
C GLU A 80 4.06 23.02 15.64
N ASP A 81 5.01 22.11 15.35
CA ASP A 81 6.06 22.25 14.35
C ASP A 81 5.60 21.91 12.93
N GLY A 82 4.29 21.65 12.74
CA GLY A 82 3.71 21.25 11.47
C GLY A 82 3.95 19.78 11.09
N SER A 83 4.57 19.01 11.95
CA SER A 83 4.74 17.57 11.73
C SER A 83 3.46 16.80 12.05
N LYS A 84 3.24 15.70 11.32
CA LYS A 84 2.12 14.80 11.56
C LYS A 84 2.51 13.35 11.27
N PHE A 85 2.03 12.46 12.13
CA PHE A 85 2.21 11.02 12.01
C PHE A 85 0.99 10.38 11.36
N TYR A 86 1.26 9.51 10.38
CA TYR A 86 0.26 8.77 9.62
C TYR A 86 0.52 7.29 9.75
N LYS A 87 -0.51 6.53 10.09
CA LYS A 87 -0.43 5.07 10.19
C LYS A 87 -1.38 4.41 9.20
N GLY A 88 -0.79 3.70 8.25
CA GLY A 88 -1.51 2.87 7.29
C GLY A 88 -1.51 1.41 7.72
N LYS A 89 -2.61 0.73 7.43
CA LYS A 89 -2.76 -0.71 7.62
C LYS A 89 -3.19 -1.35 6.31
N ALA A 90 -2.48 -2.38 5.88
CA ALA A 90 -2.84 -3.20 4.74
C ALA A 90 -2.99 -4.65 5.19
N SER A 91 -4.03 -5.31 4.71
CA SER A 91 -4.31 -6.71 5.02
C SER A 91 -4.74 -7.43 3.75
N ALA A 92 -4.12 -8.57 3.50
CA ALA A 92 -4.54 -9.53 2.51
C ALA A 92 -4.66 -10.89 3.20
N PRO A 93 -5.87 -11.27 3.62
CA PRO A 93 -6.07 -12.44 4.47
C PRO A 93 -5.80 -13.75 3.74
N ILE A 94 -5.97 -13.78 2.43
CA ILE A 94 -5.77 -14.98 1.61
C ILE A 94 -5.09 -14.58 0.31
N LEU A 95 -3.85 -15.04 0.12
CA LEU A 95 -3.09 -14.96 -1.13
C LEU A 95 -2.79 -16.38 -1.57
N PRO A 96 -3.61 -16.95 -2.47
CA PRO A 96 -3.39 -18.30 -2.96
C PRO A 96 -2.33 -18.33 -4.06
N SER A 97 -1.57 -19.41 -4.11
CA SER A 97 -0.79 -19.82 -5.27
C SER A 97 -0.93 -21.33 -5.50
N PHE A 98 -1.04 -21.70 -6.75
CA PHE A 98 -1.20 -23.07 -7.19
C PHE A 98 -0.18 -23.38 -8.29
N GLN A 99 0.46 -24.53 -8.21
CA GLN A 99 1.43 -24.99 -9.20
C GLN A 99 1.20 -26.46 -9.46
N VAL A 100 1.25 -26.86 -10.72
CA VAL A 100 1.14 -28.23 -11.15
C VAL A 100 2.17 -28.52 -12.24
N ALA A 101 2.78 -29.68 -12.18
CA ALA A 101 3.64 -30.20 -13.23
C ALA A 101 3.34 -31.69 -13.47
N TYR A 102 3.38 -32.11 -14.72
CA TYR A 102 3.39 -33.52 -15.14
C TYR A 102 4.68 -33.79 -15.88
N ASN A 103 5.51 -34.66 -15.32
CA ASN A 103 6.80 -35.02 -15.89
C ASN A 103 6.76 -36.44 -16.43
N LYS A 104 7.36 -36.65 -17.60
CA LYS A 104 7.56 -37.96 -18.19
C LYS A 104 8.85 -38.00 -19.04
N GLY A 105 9.87 -38.69 -18.56
CA GLY A 105 11.19 -38.70 -19.20
C GLY A 105 11.77 -37.28 -19.27
N ASN A 106 12.00 -36.80 -20.50
CA ASN A 106 12.53 -35.44 -20.73
C ASN A 106 11.45 -34.36 -20.95
N TRP A 107 10.19 -34.71 -20.75
CA TRP A 107 9.06 -33.79 -20.93
C TRP A 107 8.48 -33.32 -19.60
N SER A 108 8.16 -32.06 -19.55
CA SER A 108 7.45 -31.48 -18.44
C SER A 108 6.34 -30.55 -18.96
N LEU A 109 5.10 -30.85 -18.58
CA LEU A 109 3.97 -29.95 -18.79
C LEU A 109 3.66 -29.25 -17.47
N GLN A 110 3.66 -27.92 -17.48
CA GLN A 110 3.57 -27.12 -16.26
C GLN A 110 2.49 -26.06 -16.38
N ALA A 111 1.81 -25.77 -15.28
CA ALA A 111 0.91 -24.64 -15.16
C ALA A 111 0.97 -24.06 -13.74
N GLY A 112 0.82 -22.77 -13.64
CA GLY A 112 0.84 -22.08 -12.36
C GLY A 112 -0.15 -20.92 -12.31
N PHE A 113 -0.59 -20.60 -11.11
CA PHE A 113 -1.39 -19.43 -10.79
C PHE A 113 -0.89 -18.82 -9.49
N GLY A 114 -0.74 -17.53 -9.48
CA GLY A 114 -0.38 -16.80 -8.27
C GLY A 114 -0.70 -15.31 -8.33
N LEU A 115 -0.76 -14.68 -7.19
CA LEU A 115 -0.91 -13.24 -7.04
C LEU A 115 0.49 -12.63 -6.96
N THR A 116 0.92 -11.93 -8.02
CA THR A 116 2.28 -11.37 -8.13
C THR A 116 2.39 -9.95 -7.64
N GLY A 117 1.26 -9.27 -7.45
CA GLY A 117 1.27 -7.89 -6.99
C GLY A 117 -0.03 -7.44 -6.34
N GLY A 118 0.00 -6.27 -5.73
CA GLY A 118 -1.12 -5.74 -4.97
C GLY A 118 -1.22 -6.37 -3.59
N GLY A 119 -2.37 -6.82 -3.23
CA GLY A 119 -2.57 -7.55 -1.96
C GLY A 119 -3.35 -6.78 -0.92
N GLY A 120 -4.57 -6.44 -1.25
CA GLY A 120 -5.53 -5.89 -0.32
C GLY A 120 -5.60 -4.37 -0.27
N LYS A 121 -6.47 -3.91 0.57
CA LYS A 121 -6.75 -2.50 0.80
C LYS A 121 -5.78 -1.95 1.84
N ALA A 122 -5.06 -0.88 1.49
CA ALA A 122 -4.33 -0.08 2.47
C ALA A 122 -5.23 1.09 2.94
N THR A 123 -5.44 1.21 4.23
CA THR A 123 -6.29 2.25 4.84
C THR A 123 -5.47 3.13 5.75
N PHE A 124 -5.61 4.43 5.58
CA PHE A 124 -5.00 5.46 6.40
C PHE A 124 -6.10 6.31 7.03
N ASN A 125 -6.40 6.08 8.29
CA ASN A 125 -7.53 6.73 8.96
C ASN A 125 -7.32 8.22 9.20
N SER A 126 -6.07 8.67 9.23
CA SER A 126 -5.71 10.09 9.40
C SER A 126 -5.29 10.77 8.10
N GLY A 127 -5.54 10.12 6.94
CA GLY A 127 -5.14 10.63 5.64
C GLY A 127 -3.73 10.20 5.21
N LEU A 128 -3.28 10.77 4.11
CA LEU A 128 -1.93 10.61 3.55
C LEU A 128 -1.32 11.99 3.31
N PRO A 129 -0.02 12.20 3.56
CA PRO A 129 0.61 13.52 3.41
C PRO A 129 0.39 14.17 2.04
N SER A 130 0.45 13.37 0.97
CA SER A 130 0.32 13.86 -0.40
C SER A 130 -1.06 14.45 -0.70
N PHE A 131 -2.11 13.85 -0.18
CA PHE A 131 -3.48 14.34 -0.33
C PHE A 131 -3.79 15.45 0.68
N GLU A 132 -3.32 15.27 1.91
CA GLU A 132 -3.60 16.22 2.98
C GLU A 132 -2.99 17.59 2.73
N ARG A 133 -1.82 17.68 2.10
CA ARG A 133 -1.22 18.95 1.70
C ARG A 133 -2.17 19.83 0.89
N GLN A 134 -2.90 19.25 -0.05
CA GLN A 134 -3.84 19.97 -0.90
C GLN A 134 -5.10 20.37 -0.15
N VAL A 135 -5.67 19.43 0.62
CA VAL A 135 -6.91 19.65 1.37
C VAL A 135 -6.70 20.65 2.53
N SER A 136 -5.57 20.58 3.20
CA SER A 136 -5.26 21.43 4.37
C SER A 136 -5.08 22.90 4.02
N LEU A 137 -4.78 23.23 2.78
CA LEU A 137 -4.70 24.62 2.31
C LEU A 137 -6.08 25.29 2.23
N LEU A 138 -7.15 24.55 1.98
CA LEU A 138 -8.49 25.10 1.83
C LEU A 138 -9.00 25.82 3.09
N PRO A 139 -8.96 25.22 4.29
CA PRO A 139 -9.33 25.91 5.52
C PRO A 139 -8.48 27.16 5.79
N ALA A 140 -7.17 27.09 5.53
CA ALA A 140 -6.28 28.22 5.72
C ALA A 140 -6.61 29.39 4.79
N LEU A 141 -6.87 29.12 3.50
CA LEU A 141 -7.26 30.12 2.52
C LEU A 141 -8.63 30.73 2.86
N ILE A 142 -9.61 29.90 3.21
CA ILE A 142 -10.95 30.36 3.61
C ILE A 142 -10.84 31.27 4.83
N ASN A 143 -10.14 30.84 5.88
CA ASN A 143 -10.01 31.60 7.10
C ASN A 143 -9.25 32.92 6.91
N GLN A 144 -8.31 32.97 5.98
CA GLN A 144 -7.62 34.23 5.62
C GLN A 144 -8.56 35.25 4.95
N GLN A 145 -9.54 34.78 4.18
CA GLN A 145 -10.52 35.65 3.50
C GLN A 145 -11.76 35.95 4.33
N LEU A 146 -12.00 35.16 5.39
CA LEU A 146 -13.21 35.24 6.20
C LEU A 146 -13.49 36.63 6.79
N PRO A 147 -12.49 37.36 7.35
CA PRO A 147 -12.71 38.70 7.87
C PRO A 147 -13.27 39.67 6.84
N THR A 148 -12.75 39.59 5.62
CA THR A 148 -13.21 40.45 4.49
C THR A 148 -14.66 40.14 4.11
N PHE A 149 -15.02 38.86 4.03
CA PHE A 149 -16.39 38.45 3.72
C PHE A 149 -17.35 38.74 4.86
N ALA A 150 -16.97 38.49 6.09
CA ALA A 150 -17.79 38.77 7.25
C ALA A 150 -18.12 40.29 7.38
N GLN A 151 -17.14 41.13 7.14
CA GLN A 151 -17.33 42.58 7.13
C GLN A 151 -18.26 43.01 5.98
N LEU A 152 -18.12 42.43 4.79
CA LEU A 152 -18.96 42.74 3.63
C LEU A 152 -20.42 42.31 3.84
N LEU A 153 -20.64 41.18 4.51
CA LEU A 153 -21.96 40.59 4.71
C LEU A 153 -22.60 40.99 6.05
N GLY A 154 -21.89 41.74 6.93
CA GLY A 154 -22.37 42.09 8.24
C GLY A 154 -22.64 40.94 9.18
N GLN A 155 -21.92 39.82 8.97
CA GLN A 155 -22.08 38.59 9.74
C GLN A 155 -20.88 38.35 10.66
N GLN A 156 -21.10 37.52 11.70
CA GLN A 156 -20.04 37.13 12.62
C GLN A 156 -19.13 36.08 11.98
N GLU A 157 -17.82 36.19 12.17
CA GLU A 157 -16.83 35.22 11.69
C GLU A 157 -16.98 33.86 12.37
N THR A 158 -16.99 32.80 11.59
CA THR A 158 -16.97 31.42 12.07
C THR A 158 -15.79 30.68 11.39
N PRO A 159 -14.58 30.77 11.94
CA PRO A 159 -13.41 30.17 11.31
C PRO A 159 -13.49 28.62 11.33
N ALA A 160 -12.98 28.01 10.28
CA ALA A 160 -12.78 26.57 10.24
C ALA A 160 -11.61 26.19 11.14
N THR A 161 -11.89 25.50 12.24
CA THR A 161 -10.89 25.14 13.27
C THR A 161 -10.30 23.75 13.06
N SER A 162 -10.93 22.91 12.28
CA SER A 162 -10.48 21.55 12.01
C SER A 162 -11.01 21.01 10.69
N TYR A 163 -10.37 19.97 10.18
CA TYR A 163 -10.84 19.13 9.09
C TYR A 163 -10.49 17.67 9.39
N SER A 164 -11.08 16.73 8.68
CA SER A 164 -10.73 15.31 8.75
C SER A 164 -10.52 14.72 7.35
N LEU A 165 -9.58 13.80 7.23
CA LEU A 165 -9.27 13.14 5.97
C LEU A 165 -8.97 11.66 6.20
N GLN A 166 -9.63 10.81 5.41
CA GLN A 166 -9.33 9.39 5.34
C GLN A 166 -8.95 9.03 3.91
N SER A 167 -7.89 8.25 3.74
CA SER A 167 -7.43 7.80 2.43
C SER A 167 -7.31 6.29 2.39
N TYR A 168 -7.63 5.69 1.26
CA TYR A 168 -7.40 4.28 0.98
C TYR A 168 -6.91 4.07 -0.45
N MET A 169 -6.19 2.96 -0.64
CA MET A 169 -5.79 2.49 -1.96
C MET A 169 -5.92 0.97 -2.01
N SER A 170 -6.28 0.43 -3.15
CA SER A 170 -6.34 -1.00 -3.39
C SER A 170 -5.88 -1.33 -4.82
N GLY A 171 -5.31 -2.51 -5.01
CA GLY A 171 -4.90 -3.00 -6.31
C GLY A 171 -4.47 -4.45 -6.21
N GLN A 172 -4.61 -5.18 -7.31
CA GLN A 172 -4.19 -6.57 -7.43
C GLN A 172 -3.58 -6.81 -8.80
N GLN A 173 -2.57 -7.65 -8.84
CA GLN A 173 -1.95 -8.13 -10.07
C GLN A 173 -1.96 -9.66 -10.07
N TYR A 174 -2.40 -10.24 -11.16
CA TYR A 174 -2.45 -11.68 -11.37
C TYR A 174 -1.43 -12.08 -12.41
N ASP A 175 -0.83 -13.24 -12.23
CA ASP A 175 0.03 -13.90 -13.19
C ASP A 175 -0.49 -15.31 -13.48
N PHE A 176 -0.52 -15.66 -14.76
CA PHE A 176 -0.95 -16.96 -15.28
C PHE A 176 0.18 -17.50 -16.16
N GLY A 177 0.78 -18.61 -15.79
CA GLY A 177 1.88 -19.28 -16.49
C GLY A 177 1.64 -20.77 -16.70
#